data_664214b3157180eec3e390b8783ebb70
#
_entry.id   664214b3157180eec3e390b8783ebb70
#
_cell.length_a   1.000
_cell.length_b   1.000
_cell.length_c   1.000
_cell.angle_alpha   90.00
_cell.angle_beta   90.00
_cell.angle_gamma   90.00
#
_symmetry.space_group_name_H-M   'P 1'
#
loop_
_entity.id
_entity.type
_entity.pdbx_description
1 polymer ?
#
loop_
_entity_poly.entity_id
_entity_poly.type
_entity_poly.pdbx_seq_one_letter_code
_entity_poly.pdbx_strand_id
1 'polypeptide(L)'
;MKSYRKELWFEVPNRRGFINITPTVQQCLAESKVQEGFVLINAMHITASVFINDDEPGLHHDYDIWLEKLAPHEPVSQYRHNSYEDNADAHMKRQIMGREVVVAISDGRLDFGTWEQIFYGEFDGRRKKRVLVKIIGE
;
A
#
# COMPACT_ATOMS: atom_id res chain seq x y z
N MET A 1 6.80 -22.16 -15.64
CA MET A 1 6.46 -21.13 -14.64
C MET A 1 7.40 -19.95 -14.75
N LYS A 2 6.85 -18.74 -14.73
CA LYS A 2 7.63 -17.50 -14.72
C LYS A 2 7.65 -16.92 -13.33
N SER A 3 8.71 -16.18 -13.01
CA SER A 3 8.85 -15.47 -11.76
C SER A 3 9.45 -14.09 -12.04
N TYR A 4 8.82 -13.05 -11.49
CA TYR A 4 9.21 -11.66 -11.68
C TYR A 4 9.24 -10.98 -10.33
N ARG A 5 10.26 -10.15 -10.11
CA ARG A 5 10.40 -9.39 -8.87
C ARG A 5 10.85 -7.97 -9.18
N LYS A 6 10.18 -7.00 -8.59
CA LYS A 6 10.59 -5.60 -8.70
C LYS A 6 10.36 -4.88 -7.39
N GLU A 7 11.27 -3.99 -7.05
CA GLU A 7 11.08 -3.06 -5.94
C GLU A 7 10.68 -1.70 -6.49
N LEU A 8 9.59 -1.16 -5.97
CA LEU A 8 9.14 0.20 -6.24
C LEU A 8 9.52 1.07 -5.05
N TRP A 9 9.85 2.33 -5.32
CA TRP A 9 10.24 3.27 -4.27
C TRP A 9 9.31 4.46 -4.31
N PHE A 10 8.78 4.84 -3.14
CA PHE A 10 7.88 5.98 -2.99
C PHE A 10 8.39 6.90 -1.90
N GLU A 11 8.26 8.20 -2.14
CA GLU A 11 8.54 9.22 -1.14
C GLU A 11 7.37 10.19 -1.12
N VAL A 12 6.57 10.14 -0.05
CA VAL A 12 5.43 11.03 0.13
C VAL A 12 5.93 12.26 0.89
N PRO A 13 5.71 13.49 0.37
CA PRO A 13 6.27 14.69 1.00
C PRO A 13 5.58 15.07 2.31
N ASN A 14 4.39 14.57 2.53
CA ASN A 14 3.61 14.82 3.73
C ASN A 14 3.71 13.61 4.69
N ARG A 15 3.26 13.80 5.93
CA ARG A 15 3.24 12.72 6.91
C ARG A 15 2.37 11.56 6.45
N ARG A 16 1.19 11.85 5.87
CA ARG A 16 0.27 10.84 5.37
C ARG A 16 -0.13 11.11 3.93
N GLY A 17 -0.45 10.06 3.20
CA GLY A 17 -0.95 10.16 1.85
C GLY A 17 -1.29 8.81 1.25
N PHE A 18 -2.08 8.83 0.19
CA PHE A 18 -2.45 7.65 -0.59
C PHE A 18 -2.04 7.87 -2.03
N ILE A 19 -1.42 6.85 -2.64
CA ILE A 19 -1.01 6.88 -4.05
C ILE A 19 -1.67 5.70 -4.75
N ASN A 20 -2.41 5.96 -5.83
CA ASN A 20 -2.90 4.88 -6.70
C ASN A 20 -1.71 4.32 -7.48
N ILE A 21 -1.35 3.08 -7.21
CA ILE A 21 -0.22 2.40 -7.85
C ILE A 21 -0.67 1.36 -8.87
N THR A 22 -1.95 1.31 -9.18
CA THR A 22 -2.49 0.36 -10.16
C THR A 22 -1.76 0.43 -11.51
N PRO A 23 -1.52 1.63 -12.09
CA PRO A 23 -0.79 1.69 -13.37
C PRO A 23 0.62 1.13 -13.29
N THR A 24 1.31 1.36 -12.17
CA THR A 24 2.66 0.83 -11.97
C THR A 24 2.66 -0.70 -11.87
N VAL A 25 1.68 -1.27 -11.17
CA VAL A 25 1.54 -2.73 -11.06
C VAL A 25 1.17 -3.33 -12.42
N GLN A 26 0.30 -2.67 -13.18
CA GLN A 26 -0.03 -3.10 -14.55
C GLN A 26 1.21 -3.13 -15.45
N GLN A 27 2.11 -2.17 -15.30
CA GLN A 27 3.38 -2.16 -16.03
C GLN A 27 4.27 -3.33 -15.62
N CYS A 28 4.36 -3.63 -14.32
CA CYS A 28 5.08 -4.81 -13.83
C CYS A 28 4.51 -6.10 -14.44
N LEU A 29 3.20 -6.20 -14.50
CA LEU A 29 2.53 -7.36 -15.11
C LEU A 29 2.91 -7.50 -16.59
N ALA A 30 2.89 -6.40 -17.34
CA ALA A 30 3.30 -6.41 -18.74
C ALA A 30 4.75 -6.86 -18.90
N GLU A 31 5.65 -6.36 -18.06
CA GLU A 31 7.07 -6.76 -18.06
C GLU A 31 7.24 -8.26 -17.74
N SER A 32 6.42 -8.80 -16.85
CA SER A 32 6.51 -10.21 -16.42
C SER A 32 6.10 -11.19 -17.49
N LYS A 33 5.26 -10.76 -18.43
CA LYS A 33 4.65 -11.59 -19.48
C LYS A 33 3.80 -12.76 -18.96
N VAL A 34 3.38 -12.69 -17.70
CA VAL A 34 2.50 -13.69 -17.10
C VAL A 34 1.07 -13.46 -17.60
N GLN A 35 0.42 -14.54 -18.03
CA GLN A 35 -0.96 -14.52 -18.49
C GLN A 35 -1.93 -15.07 -17.44
N GLU A 36 -1.49 -16.06 -16.66
CA GLU A 36 -2.27 -16.70 -15.61
C GLU A 36 -1.39 -16.87 -14.38
N GLY A 37 -1.83 -16.34 -13.25
CA GLY A 37 -1.07 -16.43 -12.01
C GLY A 37 -1.54 -15.46 -10.94
N PHE A 38 -0.59 -15.03 -10.12
CA PHE A 38 -0.85 -14.10 -9.02
C PHE A 38 0.22 -13.02 -8.96
N VAL A 39 -0.18 -11.84 -8.53
CA VAL A 39 0.74 -10.78 -8.14
C VAL A 39 0.57 -10.49 -6.66
N LEU A 40 1.68 -10.46 -5.94
CA LEU A 40 1.79 -9.97 -4.57
C LEU A 40 2.33 -8.55 -4.63
N ILE A 41 1.67 -7.62 -3.96
CA ILE A 41 2.14 -6.25 -3.79
C ILE A 41 2.23 -5.98 -2.29
N ASN A 42 3.43 -5.69 -1.82
CA ASN A 42 3.77 -5.76 -0.40
C ASN A 42 4.53 -4.52 0.05
N ALA A 43 3.96 -3.79 1.04
CA ALA A 43 4.68 -2.69 1.67
C ALA A 43 5.80 -3.25 2.56
N MET A 44 7.03 -2.85 2.29
CA MET A 44 8.23 -3.35 2.97
C MET A 44 8.67 -2.42 4.10
N HIS A 45 7.77 -1.62 4.64
CA HIS A 45 8.03 -0.74 5.77
C HIS A 45 6.87 -0.81 6.76
N ILE A 46 7.22 -0.85 8.04
CA ILE A 46 6.25 -1.08 9.12
C ILE A 46 5.29 0.09 9.39
N THR A 47 5.47 1.22 8.70
CA THR A 47 4.58 2.38 8.79
C THR A 47 3.91 2.73 7.47
N ALA A 48 3.95 1.81 6.51
CA ALA A 48 3.30 1.94 5.21
C ALA A 48 2.41 0.73 4.94
N SER A 49 1.52 0.86 3.97
CA SER A 49 0.49 -0.13 3.66
C SER A 49 0.30 -0.26 2.16
N VAL A 50 -0.19 -1.42 1.74
CA VAL A 50 -0.79 -1.60 0.42
C VAL A 50 -2.20 -2.15 0.64
N PHE A 51 -3.18 -1.53 0.01
CA PHE A 51 -4.58 -1.93 0.14
C PHE A 51 -5.32 -1.72 -1.17
N ILE A 52 -6.51 -2.31 -1.29
CA ILE A 52 -7.34 -2.21 -2.48
C ILE A 52 -8.70 -1.64 -2.09
N ASN A 53 -9.12 -0.59 -2.76
CA ASN A 53 -10.47 -0.04 -2.67
C ASN A 53 -10.69 0.93 -3.82
N ASP A 54 -11.80 1.66 -3.79
CA ASP A 54 -12.18 2.64 -4.81
C ASP A 54 -11.26 3.87 -4.77
N ASP A 55 -10.99 4.42 -5.93
CA ASP A 55 -10.25 5.68 -6.07
C ASP A 55 -11.25 6.84 -6.16
N GLU A 56 -11.67 7.32 -4.98
CA GLU A 56 -12.67 8.38 -4.87
C GLU A 56 -12.24 9.36 -3.78
N PRO A 57 -12.13 10.68 -4.08
CA PRO A 57 -11.55 11.65 -3.14
C PRO A 57 -12.27 11.74 -1.79
N GLY A 58 -13.60 11.65 -1.79
CA GLY A 58 -14.39 11.67 -0.56
C GLY A 58 -14.10 10.49 0.34
N LEU A 59 -13.93 9.31 -0.26
CA LEU A 59 -13.57 8.10 0.47
C LEU A 59 -12.17 8.21 1.08
N HIS A 60 -11.21 8.74 0.33
CA HIS A 60 -9.85 8.96 0.84
C HIS A 60 -9.85 9.94 2.01
N HIS A 61 -10.62 10.99 1.92
CA HIS A 61 -10.82 11.95 3.01
C HIS A 61 -11.41 11.25 4.24
N ASP A 62 -12.41 10.41 4.02
CA ASP A 62 -13.06 9.66 5.11
C ASP A 62 -12.09 8.67 5.77
N TYR A 63 -11.24 7.98 5.00
CA TYR A 63 -10.19 7.14 5.56
C TYR A 63 -9.25 7.92 6.48
N ASP A 64 -8.84 9.10 6.06
CA ASP A 64 -7.91 9.91 6.85
C ASP A 64 -8.51 10.30 8.20
N ILE A 65 -9.76 10.72 8.20
CA ILE A 65 -10.50 11.06 9.43
C ILE A 65 -10.69 9.83 10.31
N TRP A 66 -11.12 8.72 9.70
CA TRP A 66 -11.37 7.47 10.42
C TRP A 66 -10.11 6.92 11.07
N LEU A 67 -9.01 6.89 10.34
CA LEU A 67 -7.73 6.41 10.86
C LEU A 67 -7.22 7.30 11.99
N GLU A 68 -7.41 8.62 11.88
CA GLU A 68 -6.99 9.55 12.91
C GLU A 68 -7.84 9.42 14.19
N LYS A 69 -9.12 9.04 14.06
CA LYS A 69 -9.96 8.72 15.22
C LYS A 69 -9.53 7.43 15.91
N LEU A 70 -9.15 6.41 15.12
CA LEU A 70 -8.75 5.12 15.68
C LEU A 70 -7.36 5.17 16.31
N ALA A 71 -6.44 5.91 15.72
CA ALA A 71 -5.07 6.03 16.17
C ALA A 71 -4.61 7.48 16.01
N PRO A 72 -5.03 8.39 16.91
CA PRO A 72 -4.67 9.80 16.77
C PRO A 72 -3.16 9.99 16.94
N HIS A 73 -2.59 10.87 16.11
CA HIS A 73 -1.18 11.20 16.20
C HIS A 73 -0.88 11.99 17.48
N GLU A 74 -1.74 12.96 17.80
CA GLU A 74 -1.60 13.81 18.98
C GLU A 74 -2.54 13.39 20.11
N PRO A 75 -2.14 13.48 21.37
CA PRO A 75 -0.79 13.81 21.83
C PRO A 75 0.18 12.63 21.61
N VAL A 76 1.38 12.94 21.13
CA VAL A 76 2.41 11.93 20.83
C VAL A 76 2.74 11.08 22.06
N SER A 77 2.71 11.70 23.24
CA SER A 77 3.04 11.07 24.52
C SER A 77 2.03 10.03 25.00
N GLN A 78 0.87 9.92 24.36
CA GLN A 78 -0.13 8.92 24.75
C GLN A 78 0.32 7.48 24.48
N TYR A 79 1.32 7.29 23.63
CA TYR A 79 1.79 5.97 23.24
C TYR A 79 3.11 5.61 23.92
N ARG A 80 3.22 4.40 24.43
CA ARG A 80 4.48 3.90 25.03
C ARG A 80 5.61 3.78 24.02
N HIS A 81 5.28 3.47 22.76
CA HIS A 81 6.25 3.38 21.66
C HIS A 81 6.97 4.72 21.47
N ASN A 82 6.32 5.82 21.77
CA ASN A 82 6.81 7.17 21.51
C ASN A 82 7.76 7.72 22.59
N SER A 83 8.46 6.88 23.34
CA SER A 83 9.52 7.34 24.27
C SER A 83 10.62 8.08 23.54
N TYR A 84 11.01 7.58 22.35
CA TYR A 84 12.06 8.16 21.51
C TYR A 84 11.61 8.37 20.07
N GLU A 85 10.35 8.02 19.77
CA GLU A 85 9.77 8.09 18.44
C GLU A 85 8.53 8.99 18.46
N ASP A 86 7.94 9.20 17.29
CA ASP A 86 6.70 9.98 17.15
C ASP A 86 5.68 9.29 16.23
N ASN A 87 5.85 7.99 15.98
CA ASN A 87 5.18 7.29 14.90
C ASN A 87 4.36 6.06 15.32
N ALA A 88 4.00 5.94 16.60
CA ALA A 88 3.18 4.81 17.06
C ALA A 88 1.87 4.71 16.30
N ASP A 89 1.22 5.85 16.05
CA ASP A 89 -0.03 5.90 15.28
C ASP A 89 0.15 5.38 13.85
N ALA A 90 1.30 5.63 13.24
CA ALA A 90 1.60 5.15 11.90
C ALA A 90 1.69 3.61 11.85
N HIS A 91 2.31 2.99 12.86
CA HIS A 91 2.33 1.54 13.00
C HIS A 91 0.93 0.96 13.12
N MET A 92 0.07 1.63 13.88
CA MET A 92 -1.30 1.18 14.12
C MET A 92 -2.17 1.34 12.86
N LYS A 93 -2.01 2.45 12.15
CA LYS A 93 -2.71 2.69 10.88
C LYS A 93 -2.31 1.65 9.84
N ARG A 94 -1.00 1.35 9.72
CA ARG A 94 -0.52 0.28 8.86
C ARG A 94 -1.10 -1.08 9.26
N GLN A 95 -1.19 -1.36 10.55
CA GLN A 95 -1.73 -2.62 11.03
C GLN A 95 -3.19 -2.82 10.61
N ILE A 96 -3.98 -1.74 10.62
CA ILE A 96 -5.39 -1.79 10.21
C ILE A 96 -5.51 -1.89 8.69
N MET A 97 -4.76 -1.08 7.95
CA MET A 97 -4.89 -1.00 6.49
C MET A 97 -4.23 -2.17 5.77
N GLY A 98 -3.28 -2.84 6.42
CA GLY A 98 -2.69 -4.06 5.91
C GLY A 98 -1.31 -3.87 5.28
N ARG A 99 -0.60 -5.00 5.18
CA ARG A 99 0.77 -5.06 4.67
C ARG A 99 0.81 -5.30 3.17
N GLU A 100 -0.03 -6.18 2.66
CA GLU A 100 0.02 -6.66 1.29
C GLU A 100 -1.35 -6.98 0.74
N VAL A 101 -1.40 -7.04 -0.58
CA VAL A 101 -2.54 -7.58 -1.32
C VAL A 101 -2.06 -8.61 -2.32
N VAL A 102 -2.93 -9.55 -2.66
CA VAL A 102 -2.72 -10.51 -3.74
C VAL A 102 -3.85 -10.33 -4.73
N VAL A 103 -3.49 -10.20 -6.01
CA VAL A 103 -4.46 -10.06 -7.10
C VAL A 103 -4.25 -11.19 -8.09
N ALA A 104 -5.32 -11.85 -8.49
CA ALA A 104 -5.28 -12.83 -9.56
C ALA A 104 -4.92 -12.17 -10.88
N ILE A 105 -4.18 -12.89 -11.71
CA ILE A 105 -3.89 -12.51 -13.10
C ILE A 105 -4.62 -13.49 -13.98
N SER A 106 -5.49 -12.98 -14.83
CA SER A 106 -6.31 -13.78 -15.75
C SER A 106 -6.23 -13.15 -17.13
N ASP A 107 -5.84 -13.94 -18.10
CA ASP A 107 -5.73 -13.50 -19.50
C ASP A 107 -4.84 -12.26 -19.65
N GLY A 108 -3.73 -12.23 -18.91
CA GLY A 108 -2.74 -11.15 -18.97
C GLY A 108 -3.17 -9.86 -18.31
N ARG A 109 -4.22 -9.88 -17.50
CA ARG A 109 -4.77 -8.69 -16.83
C ARG A 109 -4.97 -8.93 -15.35
N LEU A 110 -4.90 -7.85 -14.57
CA LEU A 110 -5.31 -7.89 -13.16
C LEU A 110 -6.81 -8.17 -13.11
N ASP A 111 -7.19 -9.22 -12.38
CA ASP A 111 -8.57 -9.67 -12.28
C ASP A 111 -9.25 -8.95 -11.12
N PHE A 112 -9.82 -7.81 -11.42
CA PHE A 112 -10.39 -6.86 -10.46
C PHE A 112 -11.91 -6.82 -10.50
N GLY A 113 -12.50 -6.51 -9.35
CA GLY A 113 -13.85 -5.95 -9.31
C GLY A 113 -13.86 -4.56 -9.96
N THR A 114 -15.04 -4.11 -10.33
CA THR A 114 -15.25 -2.89 -11.16
C THR A 114 -14.53 -1.65 -10.61
N TRP A 115 -14.51 -1.48 -9.28
CA TRP A 115 -14.00 -0.27 -8.63
C TRP A 115 -12.71 -0.50 -7.84
N GLU A 116 -12.11 -1.68 -7.95
CA GLU A 116 -10.90 -1.99 -7.22
C GLU A 116 -9.68 -1.32 -7.84
N GLN A 117 -8.93 -0.59 -7.02
CA GLN A 117 -7.65 0.02 -7.36
C GLN A 117 -6.66 -0.28 -6.25
N ILE A 118 -5.40 -0.41 -6.61
CA ILE A 118 -4.32 -0.70 -5.65
C ILE A 118 -3.73 0.61 -5.18
N PHE A 119 -3.64 0.76 -3.85
CA PHE A 119 -3.07 1.96 -3.23
C PHE A 119 -1.86 1.64 -2.38
N TYR A 120 -0.89 2.55 -2.43
CA TYR A 120 0.14 2.67 -1.42
C TYR A 120 -0.33 3.69 -0.37
N GLY A 121 -0.36 3.27 0.90
CA GLY A 121 -0.71 4.14 2.02
C GLY A 121 0.52 4.50 2.82
N GLU A 122 0.74 5.79 3.02
CA GLU A 122 1.84 6.31 3.81
C GLU A 122 1.33 6.90 5.11
N PHE A 123 1.92 6.51 6.24
CA PHE A 123 1.51 7.00 7.54
C PHE A 123 2.64 7.67 8.33
N ASP A 124 3.87 7.62 7.84
CA ASP A 124 5.05 8.25 8.42
C ASP A 124 6.00 8.69 7.29
N GLY A 125 5.56 9.65 6.51
CA GLY A 125 6.18 10.06 5.26
C GLY A 125 7.50 10.82 5.39
N ARG A 126 7.89 11.49 4.30
CA ARG A 126 9.09 12.31 4.16
C ARG A 126 10.38 11.49 4.08
N ARG A 127 10.28 10.21 3.75
CA ARG A 127 11.42 9.33 3.50
C ARG A 127 11.05 8.30 2.45
N LYS A 128 12.04 7.76 1.77
CA LYS A 128 11.82 6.73 0.77
C LYS A 128 11.50 5.40 1.44
N LYS A 129 10.48 4.74 0.92
CA LYS A 129 10.06 3.40 1.35
C LYS A 129 9.81 2.55 0.12
N ARG A 130 10.04 1.26 0.25
CA ARG A 130 9.92 0.34 -0.88
C ARG A 130 8.66 -0.51 -0.79
N VAL A 131 8.16 -0.87 -1.96
CA VAL A 131 7.07 -1.81 -2.15
C VAL A 131 7.60 -2.94 -3.04
N LEU A 132 7.43 -4.16 -2.59
CA LEU A 132 7.82 -5.33 -3.37
C LEU A 132 6.66 -5.75 -4.27
N VAL A 133 6.94 -5.95 -5.54
CA VAL A 133 6.02 -6.60 -6.48
C VAL A 133 6.62 -7.96 -6.84
N LYS A 134 5.86 -9.03 -6.61
CA LYS A 134 6.26 -10.39 -6.95
C LYS A 134 5.15 -11.02 -7.78
N ILE A 135 5.49 -11.50 -8.98
CA ILE A 135 4.53 -12.12 -9.89
C ILE A 135 5.02 -13.53 -10.18
N ILE A 136 4.14 -14.51 -10.06
CA ILE A 136 4.41 -15.88 -10.46
C ILE A 136 3.24 -16.42 -11.26
N GLY A 137 3.54 -17.22 -12.27
CA GLY A 137 2.52 -17.83 -13.12
C GLY A 137 3.06 -18.33 -14.44
N GLU A 138 2.15 -18.55 -15.35
CA GLU A 138 2.46 -19.02 -16.70
C GLU A 138 2.31 -17.92 -17.75
#